data_5bf0438afcb7a1be3a4e657eeeba5f29
#
_entry.id   5bf0438afcb7a1be3a4e657eeeba5f29
#
_cell.length_a   1.000
_cell.length_b   1.000
_cell.length_c   1.000
_cell.angle_alpha   90.00
_cell.angle_beta   90.00
_cell.angle_gamma   90.00
#
_symmetry.space_group_name_H-M   'P 1'
#
loop_
_entity.id
_entity.type
_entity.pdbx_description
1 polymer ?
#
loop_
_entity_poly.entity_id
_entity_poly.type
_entity_poly.pdbx_seq_one_letter_code
_entity_poly.pdbx_strand_id
1 'polypeptide(L)'
;MKPFYLGTLLGVLSLACCGAPSQQVLRLEKSPLPLGGKMAVYMESNPHRPWDALYPVVRGVPDSWRDATVYYAETDLPQLLYQGYRQGLADEKFCMGYFNVWGLDTASRSARPIRSVIAMAAGVTAEGHPAYLFDTDGDDDLSDETVRYFGADSVAVEVTPVYVERYGGGGVVLPDLAYVYPACRNSDMLLYCAECCSGEAAVAGGRYAVTVKPYVRNYDADSA
;
A
#
# COMPACT_ATOMS: atom_id res chain seq x y z
N MET A 1 12.45 9.01 -11.57
CA MET A 1 11.58 7.88 -11.20
C MET A 1 10.14 8.36 -11.31
N LYS A 2 9.30 7.74 -12.14
CA LYS A 2 7.89 8.12 -12.20
C LYS A 2 7.15 7.35 -11.10
N PRO A 3 6.39 8.00 -10.21
CA PRO A 3 5.63 7.30 -9.20
C PRO A 3 4.54 6.46 -9.88
N PHE A 4 4.45 5.20 -9.49
CA PHE A 4 3.36 4.34 -9.90
C PHE A 4 2.18 4.58 -8.96
N TYR A 5 1.10 5.13 -9.52
CA TYR A 5 -0.18 5.19 -8.84
C TYR A 5 -0.86 3.84 -8.99
N LEU A 6 -1.11 3.16 -7.88
CA LEU A 6 -2.08 2.08 -7.81
C LEU A 6 -3.48 2.71 -7.68
N GLY A 7 -3.89 3.40 -8.75
CA GLY A 7 -5.25 3.87 -8.92
C GLY A 7 -6.05 2.79 -9.66
N THR A 8 -7.35 2.78 -9.51
CA THR A 8 -8.25 2.02 -10.38
C THR A 8 -7.81 2.25 -11.82
N LEU A 9 -7.18 1.24 -12.44
CA LEU A 9 -6.64 1.36 -13.79
C LEU A 9 -7.82 1.43 -14.74
N LEU A 10 -8.24 2.64 -15.11
CA LEU A 10 -9.06 2.85 -16.30
C LEU A 10 -8.14 2.63 -17.50
N GLY A 11 -7.96 1.38 -17.87
CA GLY A 11 -7.23 1.03 -19.08
C GLY A 11 -8.07 1.37 -20.30
N VAL A 12 -7.70 2.41 -21.04
CA VAL A 12 -8.25 2.69 -22.36
C VAL A 12 -7.41 1.91 -23.36
N LEU A 13 -7.93 0.78 -23.83
CA LEU A 13 -7.36 0.05 -24.97
C LEU A 13 -7.93 0.65 -26.25
N SER A 14 -7.11 1.41 -27.00
CA SER A 14 -7.49 1.88 -28.34
C SER A 14 -7.08 0.82 -29.38
N LEU A 15 -8.04 0.04 -29.85
CA LEU A 15 -7.87 -0.85 -30.98
C LEU A 15 -8.29 -0.12 -32.27
N ALA A 16 -7.32 0.29 -33.06
CA ALA A 16 -7.54 0.86 -34.39
C ALA A 16 -7.85 -0.28 -35.39
N CYS A 17 -9.12 -0.64 -35.51
CA CYS A 17 -9.66 -1.28 -36.73
C CYS A 17 -10.51 -0.24 -37.43
N CYS A 18 -10.45 -0.18 -38.78
CA CYS A 18 -11.07 0.79 -39.69
C CYS A 18 -12.54 1.10 -39.35
N GLY A 19 -12.76 2.02 -38.47
CA GLY A 19 -13.99 2.53 -37.87
C GLY A 19 -13.61 3.38 -36.69
N ALA A 20 -14.37 4.39 -36.33
CA ALA A 20 -14.05 5.27 -35.20
C ALA A 20 -13.65 4.45 -33.96
N PRO A 21 -12.54 4.80 -33.28
CA PRO A 21 -12.07 4.03 -32.11
C PRO A 21 -13.15 4.05 -31.03
N SER A 22 -13.80 2.90 -30.84
CA SER A 22 -14.70 2.73 -29.68
C SER A 22 -13.81 2.56 -28.44
N GLN A 23 -13.80 3.57 -27.58
CA GLN A 23 -13.19 3.46 -26.25
C GLN A 23 -14.03 2.49 -25.43
N GLN A 24 -13.42 1.38 -25.04
CA GLN A 24 -14.05 0.43 -24.14
C GLN A 24 -13.51 0.62 -22.74
N VAL A 25 -14.39 1.00 -21.81
CA VAL A 25 -14.03 1.14 -20.39
C VAL A 25 -14.09 -0.26 -19.76
N LEU A 26 -12.95 -0.76 -19.33
CA LEU A 26 -12.83 -1.98 -18.54
C LEU A 26 -13.09 -1.68 -17.08
N ARG A 27 -14.08 -2.34 -16.50
CA ARG A 27 -14.25 -2.39 -15.04
C ARG A 27 -13.46 -3.59 -14.52
N LEU A 28 -12.46 -3.30 -13.69
CA LEU A 28 -11.66 -4.31 -13.02
C LEU A 28 -12.03 -4.33 -11.54
N GLU A 29 -12.28 -5.52 -11.01
CA GLU A 29 -12.50 -5.75 -9.59
C GLU A 29 -11.20 -6.15 -8.91
N LYS A 30 -10.93 -5.55 -7.78
CA LYS A 30 -9.77 -5.84 -6.96
C LYS A 30 -10.02 -7.09 -6.12
N SER A 31 -9.05 -7.98 -6.07
CA SER A 31 -9.12 -9.21 -5.30
C SER A 31 -7.76 -9.63 -4.75
N PRO A 32 -7.72 -10.41 -3.66
CA PRO A 32 -6.46 -10.94 -3.15
C PRO A 32 -5.86 -11.95 -4.13
N LEU A 33 -4.52 -11.96 -4.20
CA LEU A 33 -3.75 -13.06 -4.78
C LEU A 33 -3.38 -14.06 -3.69
N PRO A 34 -3.15 -15.34 -4.04
CA PRO A 34 -2.47 -16.27 -3.14
C PRO A 34 -1.11 -15.70 -2.70
N LEU A 35 -0.60 -16.16 -1.55
CA LEU A 35 0.75 -15.84 -1.09
C LEU A 35 1.77 -16.03 -2.23
N GLY A 36 2.69 -15.08 -2.38
CA GLY A 36 3.65 -15.06 -3.49
C GLY A 36 3.60 -13.74 -4.29
N GLY A 37 2.97 -12.71 -3.76
CA GLY A 37 3.05 -11.33 -4.27
C GLY A 37 4.50 -10.93 -4.50
N LYS A 38 4.77 -10.22 -5.59
CA LYS A 38 6.14 -9.84 -5.99
C LYS A 38 6.51 -8.42 -5.54
N MET A 39 5.57 -7.67 -5.01
CA MET A 39 5.81 -6.31 -4.53
C MET A 39 5.98 -6.32 -3.03
N ALA A 40 7.18 -5.98 -2.57
CA ALA A 40 7.45 -5.74 -1.18
C ALA A 40 7.93 -4.30 -0.99
N VAL A 41 7.53 -3.70 0.12
CA VAL A 41 8.10 -2.46 0.63
C VAL A 41 8.74 -2.74 1.98
N TYR A 42 9.83 -2.04 2.29
CA TYR A 42 10.40 -2.07 3.63
C TYR A 42 9.46 -1.35 4.57
N MET A 43 9.20 -1.97 5.73
CA MET A 43 8.44 -1.33 6.79
C MET A 43 9.41 -0.63 7.76
N GLU A 44 9.07 0.56 8.16
CA GLU A 44 9.86 1.35 9.08
C GLU A 44 9.39 1.14 10.52
N SER A 45 10.34 0.84 11.42
CA SER A 45 10.04 0.67 12.85
C SER A 45 10.59 1.77 13.73
N ASN A 46 11.59 2.50 13.24
CA ASN A 46 12.24 3.58 13.99
C ASN A 46 12.30 4.80 13.09
N PRO A 47 11.30 5.64 13.17
CA PRO A 47 11.21 6.80 12.33
C PRO A 47 12.34 7.79 12.64
N HIS A 48 13.19 8.01 11.65
CA HIS A 48 14.20 9.08 11.63
C HIS A 48 14.09 9.95 10.38
N ARG A 49 12.99 9.79 9.63
CA ARG A 49 12.74 10.56 8.43
C ARG A 49 11.98 11.83 8.76
N PRO A 50 12.12 12.89 7.99
CA PRO A 50 11.39 14.13 8.22
C PRO A 50 9.87 14.01 8.22
N TRP A 51 9.32 12.91 7.72
CA TRP A 51 7.87 12.64 7.65
C TRP A 51 7.35 11.70 8.74
N ASP A 52 8.17 11.28 9.67
CA ASP A 52 7.77 10.32 10.71
C ASP A 52 6.74 10.89 11.68
N ALA A 53 6.70 12.21 11.82
CA ALA A 53 5.64 12.90 12.55
C ALA A 53 4.26 12.75 11.90
N LEU A 54 4.20 12.19 10.68
CA LEU A 54 2.96 11.94 9.95
C LEU A 54 2.41 10.53 10.18
N TYR A 55 3.18 9.65 10.83
CA TYR A 55 2.70 8.32 11.16
C TYR A 55 1.73 8.36 12.34
N PRO A 56 0.69 7.52 12.32
CA PRO A 56 -0.24 7.44 13.43
C PRO A 56 0.45 6.96 14.72
N VAL A 57 -0.06 7.41 15.85
CA VAL A 57 0.35 6.87 17.16
C VAL A 57 -0.54 5.67 17.47
N VAL A 58 -0.02 4.48 17.21
CA VAL A 58 -0.73 3.22 17.41
C VAL A 58 -0.72 2.82 18.88
N ARG A 59 -1.86 2.35 19.40
CA ARG A 59 -2.04 1.82 20.76
C ARG A 59 -2.49 0.35 20.72
N GLY A 60 -2.65 -0.26 21.87
CA GLY A 60 -3.23 -1.61 21.98
C GLY A 60 -2.28 -2.75 21.61
N VAL A 61 -0.96 -2.48 21.47
CA VAL A 61 0.05 -3.56 21.37
C VAL A 61 -0.02 -4.39 22.66
N PRO A 62 -0.14 -5.75 22.60
CA PRO A 62 -0.28 -6.55 23.81
C PRO A 62 0.95 -6.46 24.74
N ASP A 63 0.75 -6.05 25.97
CA ASP A 63 1.80 -5.93 27.00
C ASP A 63 2.54 -7.27 27.27
N SER A 64 1.88 -8.40 26.97
CA SER A 64 2.44 -9.74 27.15
C SER A 64 3.45 -10.12 26.05
N TRP A 65 3.55 -9.35 24.97
CA TRP A 65 4.49 -9.63 23.90
C TRP A 65 5.90 -9.17 24.29
N ARG A 66 6.89 -9.97 23.91
CA ARG A 66 8.32 -9.62 24.05
C ARG A 66 8.81 -9.03 22.71
N ASP A 67 9.73 -8.09 22.80
CA ASP A 67 10.37 -7.45 21.63
C ASP A 67 9.36 -6.88 20.63
N ALA A 68 8.20 -6.43 21.15
CA ALA A 68 7.16 -5.87 20.33
C ALA A 68 7.60 -4.54 19.69
N THR A 69 7.42 -4.45 18.37
CA THR A 69 7.81 -3.28 17.59
C THR A 69 6.67 -2.91 16.66
N VAL A 70 6.34 -1.62 16.57
CA VAL A 70 5.38 -1.11 15.60
C VAL A 70 6.11 -0.75 14.31
N TYR A 71 5.56 -1.18 13.19
CA TYR A 71 6.07 -0.96 11.86
C TYR A 71 5.06 -0.22 11.00
N TYR A 72 5.54 0.58 10.06
CA TYR A 72 4.72 1.39 9.17
C TYR A 72 5.11 1.17 7.72
N ALA A 73 4.12 1.21 6.82
CA ALA A 73 4.33 1.21 5.38
C ALA A 73 3.41 2.24 4.70
N GLU A 74 3.99 3.08 3.87
CA GLU A 74 3.23 4.07 3.12
C GLU A 74 2.60 3.43 1.87
N THR A 75 1.30 3.62 1.70
CA THR A 75 0.57 3.21 0.50
C THR A 75 0.57 4.30 -0.58
N ASP A 76 0.71 5.58 -0.18
CA ASP A 76 0.87 6.74 -1.06
C ASP A 76 1.76 7.80 -0.38
N LEU A 77 3.09 7.61 -0.43
CA LEU A 77 4.05 8.55 0.16
C LEU A 77 3.91 9.99 -0.39
N PRO A 78 3.68 10.23 -1.69
CA PRO A 78 3.40 11.58 -2.18
C PRO A 78 2.19 12.25 -1.53
N GLN A 79 1.10 11.51 -1.29
CA GLN A 79 -0.07 12.02 -0.58
C GLN A 79 0.23 12.27 0.89
N LEU A 80 0.96 11.38 1.55
CA LEU A 80 1.37 11.54 2.94
C LEU A 80 2.20 12.82 3.14
N LEU A 81 3.20 13.04 2.28
CA LEU A 81 4.01 14.27 2.34
C LEU A 81 3.19 15.53 2.06
N TYR A 82 2.26 15.45 1.10
CA TYR A 82 1.38 16.59 0.83
C TYR A 82 0.48 16.93 2.01
N GLN A 83 -0.06 15.93 2.71
CA GLN A 83 -0.83 16.12 3.94
C GLN A 83 0.02 16.78 5.02
N GLY A 84 1.22 16.28 5.24
CA GLY A 84 2.16 16.83 6.22
C GLY A 84 2.53 18.29 5.94
N TYR A 85 2.79 18.61 4.68
CA TYR A 85 3.00 19.98 4.23
C TYR A 85 1.78 20.87 4.55
N ARG A 86 0.57 20.43 4.18
CA ARG A 86 -0.68 21.18 4.40
C ARG A 86 -1.00 21.40 5.86
N GLN A 87 -0.58 20.50 6.74
CA GLN A 87 -0.79 20.58 8.19
C GLN A 87 0.36 21.31 8.93
N GLY A 88 1.42 21.69 8.22
CA GLY A 88 2.61 22.31 8.84
C GLY A 88 3.43 21.33 9.70
N LEU A 89 3.23 20.03 9.51
CA LEU A 89 3.97 18.96 10.21
C LEU A 89 5.27 18.57 9.51
N ALA A 90 5.38 18.85 8.22
CA ALA A 90 6.57 18.60 7.42
C ALA A 90 7.13 19.91 6.87
N ASP A 91 8.45 20.02 6.80
CA ASP A 91 9.14 21.20 6.29
C ASP A 91 8.80 21.46 4.82
N GLU A 92 8.42 22.72 4.51
CA GLU A 92 7.99 23.10 3.17
C GLU A 92 9.08 22.87 2.11
N LYS A 93 10.31 23.31 2.38
CA LYS A 93 11.42 23.19 1.44
C LYS A 93 11.74 21.72 1.14
N PHE A 94 11.66 20.89 2.18
CA PHE A 94 11.82 19.45 2.05
C PHE A 94 10.72 18.86 1.17
N CYS A 95 9.44 19.12 1.45
CA CYS A 95 8.30 18.62 0.69
C CYS A 95 8.35 19.08 -0.78
N MET A 96 8.61 20.37 -1.01
CA MET A 96 8.73 20.93 -2.35
C MET A 96 9.89 20.32 -3.15
N GLY A 97 10.99 19.95 -2.48
CA GLY A 97 12.10 19.22 -3.11
C GLY A 97 11.61 17.86 -3.70
N TYR A 98 10.89 17.08 -2.91
CA TYR A 98 10.30 15.80 -3.37
C TYR A 98 9.24 16.01 -4.44
N PHE A 99 8.35 16.99 -4.29
CA PHE A 99 7.29 17.26 -5.27
C PHE A 99 7.89 17.60 -6.64
N ASN A 100 8.96 18.40 -6.68
CA ASN A 100 9.66 18.73 -7.91
C ASN A 100 10.34 17.51 -8.55
N VAL A 101 11.04 16.69 -7.74
CA VAL A 101 11.71 15.46 -8.22
C VAL A 101 10.71 14.46 -8.79
N TRP A 102 9.53 14.33 -8.17
CA TRP A 102 8.50 13.40 -8.63
C TRP A 102 7.61 13.98 -9.73
N GLY A 103 7.74 15.27 -10.05
CA GLY A 103 6.83 15.96 -10.97
C GLY A 103 5.40 15.94 -10.44
N LEU A 104 5.24 16.12 -9.12
CA LEU A 104 3.96 15.97 -8.45
C LEU A 104 3.05 17.16 -8.75
N ASP A 105 1.88 16.89 -9.33
CA ASP A 105 0.81 17.87 -9.41
C ASP A 105 0.03 17.87 -8.09
N THR A 106 0.21 18.92 -7.29
CA THR A 106 -0.50 19.08 -6.01
C THR A 106 -2.00 19.22 -6.17
N ALA A 107 -2.52 19.67 -7.33
CA ALA A 107 -3.95 19.72 -7.63
C ALA A 107 -4.55 18.29 -7.75
N SER A 108 -3.72 17.29 -8.01
CA SER A 108 -4.11 15.88 -8.04
C SER A 108 -4.06 15.21 -6.67
N ARG A 109 -3.96 15.97 -5.56
CA ARG A 109 -3.88 15.47 -4.19
C ARG A 109 -5.07 15.88 -3.35
N SER A 110 -5.40 15.04 -2.36
CA SER A 110 -6.44 15.35 -1.41
C SER A 110 -6.00 16.50 -0.49
N ALA A 111 -6.81 17.56 -0.42
CA ALA A 111 -6.58 18.63 0.54
C ALA A 111 -6.92 18.23 1.98
N ARG A 112 -7.78 17.22 2.18
CA ARG A 112 -8.01 16.59 3.49
C ARG A 112 -7.04 15.46 3.72
N PRO A 113 -6.66 15.18 4.97
CA PRO A 113 -5.92 13.97 5.30
C PRO A 113 -6.69 12.73 4.86
N ILE A 114 -5.97 11.75 4.34
CA ILE A 114 -6.48 10.42 4.01
C ILE A 114 -5.56 9.36 4.64
N ARG A 115 -6.11 8.18 4.89
CA ARG A 115 -5.35 7.09 5.47
C ARG A 115 -4.47 6.43 4.40
N SER A 116 -3.22 6.84 4.35
CA SER A 116 -2.21 6.36 3.38
C SER A 116 -1.03 5.63 4.04
N VAL A 117 -1.22 5.17 5.27
CA VAL A 117 -0.22 4.42 6.03
C VAL A 117 -0.88 3.15 6.58
N ILE A 118 -0.20 2.02 6.42
CA ILE A 118 -0.51 0.76 7.08
C ILE A 118 0.35 0.67 8.33
N ALA A 119 -0.27 0.42 9.49
CA ALA A 119 0.41 0.17 10.73
C ALA A 119 0.30 -1.32 11.11
N MET A 120 1.36 -1.87 11.69
CA MET A 120 1.46 -3.25 12.13
C MET A 120 2.35 -3.34 13.36
N ALA A 121 1.95 -4.12 14.37
CA ALA A 121 2.87 -4.55 15.43
C ALA A 121 3.34 -5.98 15.16
N ALA A 122 4.60 -6.27 15.45
CA ALA A 122 5.14 -7.62 15.45
C ALA A 122 5.97 -7.85 16.70
N GLY A 123 5.99 -9.09 17.19
CA GLY A 123 6.69 -9.47 18.41
C GLY A 123 6.61 -10.98 18.66
N VAL A 124 6.93 -11.39 19.89
CA VAL A 124 6.87 -12.77 20.32
C VAL A 124 5.83 -12.87 21.45
N THR A 125 4.80 -13.71 21.28
CA THR A 125 3.76 -13.91 22.28
C THR A 125 4.33 -14.50 23.58
N ALA A 126 3.53 -14.51 24.65
CA ALA A 126 3.91 -15.12 25.93
C ALA A 126 4.31 -16.60 25.79
N GLU A 127 3.69 -17.32 24.85
CA GLU A 127 3.96 -18.72 24.54
C GLU A 127 5.23 -18.93 23.70
N GLY A 128 5.85 -17.84 23.24
CA GLY A 128 7.08 -17.89 22.46
C GLY A 128 6.89 -17.98 20.94
N HIS A 129 5.71 -17.69 20.43
CA HIS A 129 5.42 -17.73 19.02
C HIS A 129 5.61 -16.34 18.36
N PRO A 130 6.36 -16.21 17.25
CA PRO A 130 6.41 -15.00 16.46
C PRO A 130 5.03 -14.66 15.90
N ALA A 131 4.55 -13.46 16.18
CA ALA A 131 3.21 -13.02 15.85
C ALA A 131 3.18 -11.57 15.36
N TYR A 132 2.07 -11.20 14.72
CA TYR A 132 1.82 -9.84 14.26
C TYR A 132 0.34 -9.48 14.34
N LEU A 133 0.08 -8.18 14.37
CA LEU A 133 -1.24 -7.54 14.32
C LEU A 133 -1.19 -6.43 13.28
N PHE A 134 -2.19 -6.33 12.42
CA PHE A 134 -2.44 -5.15 11.60
C PHE A 134 -3.57 -4.33 12.19
N ASP A 135 -3.47 -3.02 12.09
CA ASP A 135 -4.60 -2.10 12.19
C ASP A 135 -5.45 -2.26 10.92
N THR A 136 -6.44 -3.17 10.97
CA THR A 136 -7.17 -3.59 9.77
C THR A 136 -8.31 -2.66 9.41
N ASP A 137 -8.87 -1.92 10.36
CA ASP A 137 -10.00 -1.00 10.16
C ASP A 137 -9.60 0.49 10.16
N GLY A 138 -8.37 0.78 10.58
CA GLY A 138 -7.79 2.11 10.47
C GLY A 138 -8.09 3.05 11.62
N ASP A 139 -8.31 2.54 12.82
CA ASP A 139 -8.64 3.35 14.00
C ASP A 139 -7.44 3.61 14.94
N ASP A 140 -6.25 3.11 14.56
CA ASP A 140 -4.97 3.19 15.27
C ASP A 140 -4.97 2.43 16.61
N ASP A 141 -5.88 1.46 16.80
CA ASP A 141 -6.00 0.61 17.98
C ASP A 141 -5.84 -0.88 17.61
N LEU A 142 -4.78 -1.50 18.12
CA LEU A 142 -4.52 -2.92 17.89
C LEU A 142 -5.15 -3.84 18.93
N SER A 143 -5.88 -3.29 19.91
CA SER A 143 -6.43 -4.10 21.02
C SER A 143 -7.61 -4.98 20.60
N ASP A 144 -8.31 -4.63 19.53
CA ASP A 144 -9.43 -5.38 18.96
C ASP A 144 -9.03 -6.18 17.70
N GLU A 145 -7.75 -6.13 17.31
CA GLU A 145 -7.24 -6.82 16.15
C GLU A 145 -6.94 -8.31 16.41
N THR A 146 -7.03 -9.08 15.34
CA THR A 146 -6.76 -10.51 15.40
C THR A 146 -5.26 -10.79 15.38
N VAL A 147 -4.75 -11.51 16.39
CA VAL A 147 -3.38 -12.01 16.41
C VAL A 147 -3.16 -13.03 15.30
N ARG A 148 -2.13 -12.81 14.49
CA ARG A 148 -1.70 -13.70 13.41
C ARG A 148 -0.26 -14.15 13.65
N TYR A 149 0.11 -15.27 13.06
CA TYR A 149 1.41 -15.89 13.30
C TYR A 149 2.24 -15.98 12.04
N PHE A 150 3.56 -15.82 12.20
CA PHE A 150 4.50 -16.12 11.12
C PHE A 150 4.66 -17.63 10.99
N GLY A 151 4.78 -18.10 9.74
CA GLY A 151 5.17 -19.47 9.42
C GLY A 151 6.66 -19.75 9.67
N ALA A 152 7.09 -20.97 9.36
CA ALA A 152 8.45 -21.45 9.61
C ALA A 152 9.55 -20.58 8.97
N ASP A 153 9.28 -19.97 7.82
CA ASP A 153 10.23 -19.12 7.07
C ASP A 153 10.12 -17.63 7.43
N SER A 154 9.52 -17.31 8.58
CA SER A 154 9.22 -15.92 8.99
C SER A 154 8.39 -15.13 7.95
N VAL A 155 7.55 -15.83 7.20
CA VAL A 155 6.57 -15.27 6.26
C VAL A 155 5.19 -15.51 6.84
N ALA A 156 4.30 -14.53 6.72
CA ALA A 156 2.89 -14.72 7.10
C ALA A 156 2.25 -15.88 6.32
N VAL A 157 1.33 -16.58 6.97
CA VAL A 157 0.65 -17.74 6.37
C VAL A 157 -0.63 -17.36 5.62
N GLU A 158 -1.07 -16.10 5.76
CA GLU A 158 -2.30 -15.60 5.15
C GLU A 158 -2.15 -14.15 4.67
N VAL A 159 -3.01 -13.79 3.71
CA VAL A 159 -3.15 -12.41 3.23
C VAL A 159 -4.19 -11.71 4.09
N THR A 160 -3.86 -10.51 4.55
CA THR A 160 -4.72 -9.69 5.39
C THR A 160 -5.27 -8.51 4.60
N PRO A 161 -6.59 -8.29 4.54
CA PRO A 161 -7.15 -7.04 4.06
C PRO A 161 -6.95 -5.96 5.12
N VAL A 162 -6.44 -4.80 4.71
CA VAL A 162 -6.22 -3.62 5.58
C VAL A 162 -6.88 -2.43 4.95
N TYR A 163 -7.66 -1.70 5.73
CA TYR A 163 -8.33 -0.48 5.29
C TYR A 163 -7.31 0.62 4.97
N VAL A 164 -7.48 1.24 3.82
CA VAL A 164 -6.74 2.42 3.38
C VAL A 164 -7.68 3.35 2.64
N GLU A 165 -7.25 4.59 2.44
CA GLU A 165 -7.98 5.54 1.62
C GLU A 165 -7.16 5.95 0.40
N ARG A 166 -7.84 6.22 -0.71
CA ARG A 166 -7.23 6.71 -1.95
C ARG A 166 -7.91 7.98 -2.42
N TYR A 167 -7.14 8.87 -3.00
CA TYR A 167 -7.69 10.04 -3.65
C TYR A 167 -8.10 9.69 -5.09
N GLY A 168 -9.40 9.75 -5.37
CA GLY A 168 -9.99 9.45 -6.68
C GLY A 168 -10.00 10.65 -7.64
N GLY A 169 -9.46 11.81 -7.22
CA GLY A 169 -9.54 13.06 -7.97
C GLY A 169 -10.80 13.87 -7.66
N GLY A 170 -10.81 15.16 -8.05
CA GLY A 170 -11.99 16.04 -7.89
C GLY A 170 -12.47 16.22 -6.44
N GLY A 171 -11.61 16.05 -5.45
CA GLY A 171 -12.00 16.15 -4.04
C GLY A 171 -12.59 14.84 -3.46
N VAL A 172 -12.72 13.79 -4.25
CA VAL A 172 -13.30 12.50 -3.80
C VAL A 172 -12.23 11.65 -3.15
N VAL A 173 -12.51 11.16 -1.95
CA VAL A 173 -11.72 10.15 -1.25
C VAL A 173 -12.51 8.85 -1.26
N LEU A 174 -11.87 7.78 -1.68
CA LEU A 174 -12.47 6.46 -1.83
C LEU A 174 -11.89 5.52 -0.75
N PRO A 175 -12.75 4.83 0.00
CA PRO A 175 -12.29 3.71 0.83
C PRO A 175 -11.77 2.60 -0.07
N ASP A 176 -10.71 1.92 0.39
CA ASP A 176 -10.12 0.80 -0.32
C ASP A 176 -9.57 -0.24 0.68
N LEU A 177 -9.31 -1.44 0.20
CA LEU A 177 -8.61 -2.49 0.94
C LEU A 177 -7.28 -2.80 0.29
N ALA A 178 -6.20 -2.69 1.04
CA ALA A 178 -4.91 -3.24 0.63
C ALA A 178 -4.83 -4.70 1.09
N TYR A 179 -4.57 -5.61 0.18
CA TYR A 179 -4.35 -7.02 0.50
C TYR A 179 -2.85 -7.27 0.69
N VAL A 180 -2.44 -7.51 1.92
CA VAL A 180 -1.02 -7.53 2.29
C VAL A 180 -0.66 -8.73 3.17
N TYR A 181 0.62 -9.06 3.22
CA TYR A 181 1.18 -9.98 4.21
C TYR A 181 2.62 -9.59 4.55
N PRO A 182 3.04 -9.70 5.82
CA PRO A 182 4.40 -9.40 6.23
C PRO A 182 5.33 -10.59 6.06
N ALA A 183 6.63 -10.29 5.90
CA ALA A 183 7.70 -11.28 6.02
C ALA A 183 8.95 -10.63 6.62
N CYS A 184 9.62 -11.34 7.51
CA CYS A 184 10.92 -10.91 8.04
C CYS A 184 12.05 -11.57 7.24
N ARG A 185 12.93 -10.76 6.64
CA ARG A 185 14.10 -11.23 5.90
C ARG A 185 15.33 -10.46 6.34
N ASN A 186 16.39 -11.17 6.75
CA ASN A 186 17.65 -10.56 7.18
C ASN A 186 17.46 -9.45 8.24
N SER A 187 16.54 -9.65 9.17
CA SER A 187 16.11 -8.69 10.20
C SER A 187 15.29 -7.50 9.69
N ASP A 188 15.03 -7.39 8.41
CA ASP A 188 14.15 -6.37 7.84
C ASP A 188 12.70 -6.89 7.79
N MET A 189 11.76 -6.03 8.19
CA MET A 189 10.36 -6.30 8.01
C MET A 189 9.91 -5.80 6.63
N LEU A 190 9.36 -6.70 5.84
CA LEU A 190 8.86 -6.43 4.50
C LEU A 190 7.34 -6.59 4.46
N LEU A 191 6.65 -5.69 3.80
CA LEU A 191 5.23 -5.81 3.50
C LEU A 191 5.05 -6.15 2.02
N TYR A 192 4.46 -7.30 1.75
CA TYR A 192 4.13 -7.75 0.40
C TYR A 192 2.71 -7.36 0.02
N CYS A 193 2.55 -6.80 -1.16
CA CYS A 193 1.25 -6.57 -1.77
C CYS A 193 0.79 -7.86 -2.48
N ALA A 194 -0.38 -8.36 -2.08
CA ALA A 194 -0.98 -9.59 -2.61
C ALA A 194 -2.35 -9.28 -3.24
N GLU A 195 -2.37 -8.40 -4.22
CA GLU A 195 -3.60 -8.00 -4.89
C GLU A 195 -3.49 -8.07 -6.41
N CYS A 196 -4.63 -8.26 -7.06
CA CYS A 196 -4.76 -8.09 -8.50
C CYS A 196 -6.10 -7.42 -8.82
N CYS A 197 -6.18 -6.86 -10.02
CA CYS A 197 -7.44 -6.36 -10.56
C CYS A 197 -7.84 -7.24 -11.73
N SER A 198 -9.03 -7.81 -11.71
CA SER A 198 -9.53 -8.69 -12.76
C SER A 198 -10.91 -8.26 -13.27
N GLY A 199 -11.21 -8.59 -14.50
CA GLY A 199 -12.48 -8.28 -15.15
C GLY A 199 -12.59 -8.95 -16.50
N GLU A 200 -13.66 -8.65 -17.24
CA GLU A 200 -13.87 -9.15 -18.59
C GLU A 200 -13.81 -8.04 -19.62
N ALA A 201 -13.15 -8.29 -20.72
CA ALA A 201 -13.16 -7.44 -21.91
C ALA A 201 -13.87 -8.13 -23.08
N ALA A 202 -14.68 -7.38 -23.80
CA ALA A 202 -15.23 -7.85 -25.07
C ALA A 202 -14.43 -7.20 -26.21
N VAL A 203 -13.75 -8.01 -27.02
CA VAL A 203 -12.91 -7.55 -28.13
C VAL A 203 -13.27 -8.36 -29.38
N ALA A 204 -13.59 -7.68 -30.46
CA ALA A 204 -13.89 -8.30 -31.78
C ALA A 204 -14.91 -9.46 -31.69
N GLY A 205 -15.94 -9.33 -30.84
CA GLY A 205 -16.99 -10.35 -30.66
C GLY A 205 -16.62 -11.49 -29.71
N GLY A 206 -15.40 -11.53 -29.18
CA GLY A 206 -14.95 -12.47 -28.14
C GLY A 206 -14.97 -11.84 -26.74
N ARG A 207 -15.12 -12.67 -25.69
CA ARG A 207 -14.96 -12.28 -24.28
C ARG A 207 -13.64 -12.82 -23.77
N TYR A 208 -12.88 -11.96 -23.09
CA TYR A 208 -11.54 -12.26 -22.57
C TYR A 208 -11.49 -11.90 -21.09
N ALA A 209 -11.02 -12.82 -20.26
CA ALA A 209 -10.65 -12.51 -18.88
C ALA A 209 -9.36 -11.69 -18.89
N VAL A 210 -9.39 -10.56 -18.20
CA VAL A 210 -8.23 -9.67 -18.05
C VAL A 210 -7.83 -9.65 -16.58
N THR A 211 -6.56 -9.91 -16.29
CA THR A 211 -6.00 -9.78 -14.94
C THR A 211 -4.79 -8.87 -14.98
N VAL A 212 -4.84 -7.81 -14.17
CA VAL A 212 -3.73 -6.88 -13.99
C VAL A 212 -3.13 -7.13 -12.61
N LYS A 213 -1.85 -7.50 -12.57
CA LYS A 213 -1.08 -7.69 -11.34
C LYS A 213 -0.13 -6.50 -11.18
N PRO A 214 0.10 -6.00 -9.96
CA PRO A 214 1.12 -5.00 -9.74
C PRO A 214 2.48 -5.57 -10.17
N TYR A 215 3.19 -4.82 -11.02
CA TYR A 215 4.53 -5.18 -11.48
C TYR A 215 5.54 -4.28 -10.80
N VAL A 216 6.44 -4.87 -10.03
CA VAL A 216 7.63 -4.18 -9.54
C VAL A 216 8.76 -4.44 -10.51
N ARG A 217 9.32 -3.38 -11.06
CA ARG A 217 10.68 -3.46 -11.58
C ARG A 217 11.59 -3.72 -10.38
N ASN A 218 12.16 -4.92 -10.31
CA ASN A 218 13.34 -5.11 -9.50
C ASN A 218 14.38 -4.11 -10.02
N TYR A 219 14.79 -3.18 -9.19
CA TYR A 219 16.07 -2.53 -9.38
C TYR A 219 17.11 -3.59 -9.05
N ASP A 220 17.56 -4.34 -10.03
CA ASP A 220 18.82 -5.04 -9.94
C ASP A 220 19.90 -3.97 -9.77
N ALA A 221 20.46 -3.91 -8.57
CA ALA A 221 21.58 -3.05 -8.23
C ALA A 221 22.90 -3.47 -8.93
N ASP A 222 22.83 -4.44 -9.84
CA ASP A 222 23.98 -5.06 -10.50
C ASP A 222 24.20 -4.56 -11.95
N SER A 223 23.57 -3.45 -12.34
CA SER A 223 23.85 -2.79 -13.63
C SER A 223 24.34 -1.36 -13.44
N ALA A 224 25.50 -1.20 -12.77
CA ALA A 224 26.31 0.02 -12.80
C ALA A 224 27.72 -0.33 -13.24
#